data_607b92da10103dbc370578e225c3857e
#
_entry.id   607b92da10103dbc370578e225c3857e
#
_cell.length_a   1.000
_cell.length_b   1.000
_cell.length_c   1.000
_cell.angle_alpha   90.00
_cell.angle_beta   90.00
_cell.angle_gamma   90.00
#
_symmetry.space_group_name_H-M   'P 1'
#
loop_
_entity.id
_entity.type
_entity.pdbx_description
1 polymer ?
#
loop_
_entity_poly.entity_id
_entity_poly.type
_entity_poly.pdbx_seq_one_letter_code
_entity_poly.pdbx_strand_id
1 'polypeptide(L)'
;MTDSSQDLRVFMIGPMGSGKSTVGRILAGLLDCDFVDSDAEIEARCGADIPWIFDVEGETGFRRREAAVLSELAQRPKVVIATGGGAVVTEINRQLMSETGVVVYLEVSVEQQLKRTGSGEGRPLLAKGDREETLRKLMEEREPLYQGLADLIISASGGNARRVARQIQEQLAAQSLLPLVAD
;
A
#
# COMPACT_ATOMS: atom_id res chain seq x y z
N MET A 1 1.10 -30.95 -6.28
CA MET A 1 0.17 -30.41 -5.28
C MET A 1 0.96 -29.36 -4.52
N THR A 2 0.83 -28.10 -4.90
CA THR A 2 1.48 -26.99 -4.20
C THR A 2 0.75 -26.77 -2.88
N ASP A 3 1.50 -26.89 -1.80
CA ASP A 3 1.04 -26.66 -0.45
C ASP A 3 0.57 -25.20 -0.30
N SER A 4 -0.75 -24.99 -0.37
CA SER A 4 -1.39 -23.68 -0.25
C SER A 4 -1.21 -23.02 1.13
N SER A 5 -0.60 -23.74 2.08
CA SER A 5 -0.37 -23.27 3.45
C SER A 5 0.81 -22.31 3.60
N GLN A 6 1.57 -22.06 2.52
CA GLN A 6 2.76 -21.20 2.56
C GLN A 6 2.61 -19.85 1.86
N ASP A 7 1.54 -19.61 1.12
CA ASP A 7 1.34 -18.39 0.33
C ASP A 7 0.54 -17.34 1.12
N LEU A 8 1.23 -16.40 1.74
CA LEU A 8 0.62 -15.24 2.38
C LEU A 8 1.08 -13.96 1.69
N ARG A 9 0.17 -13.29 1.02
CA ARG A 9 0.41 -11.96 0.46
C ARG A 9 -0.50 -10.96 1.12
N VAL A 10 0.08 -9.87 1.66
CA VAL A 10 -0.66 -8.78 2.28
C VAL A 10 -0.36 -7.50 1.53
N PHE A 11 -1.38 -6.91 0.93
CA PHE A 11 -1.27 -5.60 0.28
C PHE A 11 -1.72 -4.51 1.23
N MET A 12 -0.80 -3.60 1.55
CA MET A 12 -1.10 -2.41 2.36
C MET A 12 -1.50 -1.28 1.43
N ILE A 13 -2.77 -0.88 1.45
CA ILE A 13 -3.30 0.24 0.67
C ILE A 13 -3.68 1.42 1.55
N GLY A 14 -3.87 2.58 0.94
CA GLY A 14 -4.26 3.80 1.66
C GLY A 14 -3.52 5.04 1.16
N PRO A 15 -3.93 6.23 1.59
CA PRO A 15 -3.38 7.47 1.08
C PRO A 15 -1.93 7.69 1.52
N MET A 16 -1.28 8.69 0.93
CA MET A 16 0.03 9.12 1.38
C MET A 16 -0.02 9.58 2.84
N GLY A 17 1.04 9.30 3.60
CA GLY A 17 1.09 9.61 5.02
C GLY A 17 0.29 8.67 5.92
N SER A 18 -0.35 7.61 5.39
CA SER A 18 -1.03 6.61 6.23
C SER A 18 -0.08 5.68 7.00
N GLY A 19 1.19 5.61 6.61
CA GLY A 19 2.20 4.82 7.32
C GLY A 19 2.38 3.40 6.79
N LYS A 20 1.93 3.09 5.58
CA LYS A 20 2.00 1.75 4.96
C LYS A 20 3.39 1.12 5.04
N SER A 21 4.43 1.84 4.64
CA SER A 21 5.80 1.31 4.63
C SER A 21 6.31 1.02 6.04
N THR A 22 6.00 1.89 7.02
CA THR A 22 6.42 1.69 8.41
C THR A 22 5.66 0.54 9.07
N VAL A 23 4.33 0.54 8.95
CA VAL A 23 3.46 -0.51 9.52
C VAL A 23 3.72 -1.83 8.80
N GLY A 24 3.81 -1.82 7.48
CA GLY A 24 4.04 -3.01 6.67
C GLY A 24 5.36 -3.71 6.98
N ARG A 25 6.44 -2.97 7.22
CA ARG A 25 7.72 -3.54 7.62
C ARG A 25 7.65 -4.23 8.99
N ILE A 26 6.94 -3.63 9.94
CA ILE A 26 6.73 -4.25 11.26
C ILE A 26 5.83 -5.48 11.13
N LEU A 27 4.75 -5.38 10.35
CA LEU A 27 3.84 -6.49 10.11
C LEU A 27 4.55 -7.68 9.46
N ALA A 28 5.40 -7.42 8.46
CA ALA A 28 6.20 -8.46 7.81
C ALA A 28 7.07 -9.23 8.81
N GLY A 29 7.73 -8.51 9.72
CA GLY A 29 8.49 -9.14 10.81
C GLY A 29 7.62 -9.96 11.80
N LEU A 30 6.37 -9.53 12.05
CA LEU A 30 5.43 -10.27 12.90
C LEU A 30 4.87 -11.53 12.24
N LEU A 31 4.79 -11.53 10.89
CA LEU A 31 4.24 -12.62 10.09
C LEU A 31 5.31 -13.55 9.51
N ASP A 32 6.59 -13.28 9.78
CA ASP A 32 7.74 -13.98 9.18
C ASP A 32 7.67 -13.96 7.65
N CYS A 33 7.41 -12.76 7.09
CA CYS A 33 7.27 -12.48 5.66
C CYS A 33 8.34 -11.49 5.20
N ASP A 34 8.62 -11.49 3.89
CA ASP A 34 9.37 -10.41 3.26
C ASP A 34 8.57 -9.10 3.25
N PHE A 35 9.26 -7.97 3.23
CA PHE A 35 8.66 -6.66 3.05
C PHE A 35 9.15 -6.00 1.77
N VAL A 36 8.22 -5.47 0.97
CA VAL A 36 8.54 -4.67 -0.22
C VAL A 36 7.67 -3.41 -0.26
N ASP A 37 8.30 -2.28 -0.59
CA ASP A 37 7.62 -1.04 -0.94
C ASP A 37 7.60 -0.91 -2.47
N SER A 38 6.41 -0.86 -3.08
CA SER A 38 6.29 -0.86 -4.54
C SER A 38 6.86 0.41 -5.18
N ASP A 39 6.76 1.55 -4.50
CA ASP A 39 7.30 2.81 -5.00
C ASP A 39 8.84 2.76 -5.00
N ALA A 40 9.44 2.28 -3.92
CA ALA A 40 10.90 2.07 -3.85
C ALA A 40 11.40 1.05 -4.89
N GLU A 41 10.63 0.00 -5.15
CA GLU A 41 10.96 -0.99 -6.19
C GLU A 41 10.91 -0.39 -7.60
N ILE A 42 9.92 0.49 -7.89
CA ILE A 42 9.84 1.22 -9.16
C ILE A 42 11.09 2.10 -9.34
N GLU A 43 11.44 2.89 -8.32
CA GLU A 43 12.62 3.77 -8.37
C GLU A 43 13.92 2.97 -8.58
N ALA A 44 14.09 1.87 -7.85
CA ALA A 44 15.26 1.02 -7.99
C ALA A 44 15.42 0.43 -9.40
N ARG A 45 14.33 0.01 -10.02
CA ARG A 45 14.31 -0.54 -11.40
C ARG A 45 14.53 0.52 -12.46
N CYS A 46 13.99 1.72 -12.24
CA CYS A 46 14.12 2.82 -13.19
C CYS A 46 15.47 3.54 -13.09
N GLY A 47 16.15 3.45 -11.94
CA GLY A 47 17.34 4.26 -11.66
C GLY A 47 17.02 5.76 -11.54
N ALA A 48 15.76 6.11 -11.25
CA ALA A 48 15.26 7.46 -11.15
C ALA A 48 14.15 7.55 -10.10
N ASP A 49 13.97 8.72 -9.51
CA ASP A 49 12.89 8.96 -8.56
C ASP A 49 11.52 9.11 -9.24
N ILE A 50 10.47 8.94 -8.46
CA ILE A 50 9.08 9.04 -8.95
C ILE A 50 8.78 10.41 -9.58
N PRO A 51 9.20 11.56 -8.99
CA PRO A 51 9.02 12.87 -9.63
C PRO A 51 9.60 12.92 -11.05
N TRP A 52 10.78 12.38 -11.24
CA TRP A 52 11.41 12.35 -12.58
C TRP A 52 10.62 11.47 -13.56
N ILE A 53 10.13 10.31 -13.10
CA ILE A 53 9.30 9.42 -13.93
C ILE A 53 8.02 10.15 -14.38
N PHE A 54 7.37 10.88 -13.45
CA PHE A 54 6.19 11.68 -13.77
C PHE A 54 6.47 12.80 -14.76
N ASP A 55 7.62 13.48 -14.63
CA ASP A 55 8.01 14.56 -15.53
C ASP A 55 8.30 14.06 -16.96
N VAL A 56 8.91 12.89 -17.09
CA VAL A 56 9.34 12.33 -18.39
C VAL A 56 8.24 11.49 -19.05
N GLU A 57 7.53 10.64 -18.30
CA GLU A 57 6.58 9.66 -18.83
C GLU A 57 5.12 10.02 -18.54
N GLY A 58 4.89 11.02 -17.68
CA GLY A 58 3.55 11.37 -17.21
C GLY A 58 2.95 10.33 -16.26
N GLU A 59 1.76 10.62 -15.77
CA GLU A 59 1.05 9.69 -14.88
C GLU A 59 0.75 8.35 -15.55
N THR A 60 0.37 8.36 -16.82
CA THR A 60 0.09 7.13 -17.58
C THR A 60 1.32 6.21 -17.67
N GLY A 61 2.51 6.76 -17.88
CA GLY A 61 3.76 6.00 -17.90
C GLY A 61 4.06 5.39 -16.54
N PHE A 62 3.94 6.19 -15.48
CA PHE A 62 4.11 5.73 -14.11
C PHE A 62 3.13 4.57 -13.78
N ARG A 63 1.83 4.71 -14.11
CA ARG A 63 0.82 3.66 -13.82
C ARG A 63 1.11 2.35 -14.53
N ARG A 64 1.67 2.38 -15.74
CA ARG A 64 2.12 1.16 -16.42
C ARG A 64 3.25 0.46 -15.68
N ARG A 65 4.23 1.23 -15.16
CA ARG A 65 5.34 0.68 -14.36
C ARG A 65 4.84 0.13 -13.03
N GLU A 66 3.97 0.86 -12.36
CA GLU A 66 3.34 0.44 -11.10
C GLU A 66 2.60 -0.90 -11.27
N ALA A 67 1.79 -1.05 -12.32
CA ALA A 67 1.07 -2.29 -12.60
C ALA A 67 2.02 -3.46 -12.90
N ALA A 68 3.07 -3.24 -13.68
CA ALA A 68 4.06 -4.26 -13.98
C ALA A 68 4.81 -4.73 -12.70
N VAL A 69 5.25 -3.79 -11.86
CA VAL A 69 5.92 -4.11 -10.59
C VAL A 69 4.98 -4.85 -9.65
N LEU A 70 3.74 -4.39 -9.47
CA LEU A 70 2.77 -5.09 -8.62
C LEU A 70 2.47 -6.50 -9.10
N SER A 71 2.35 -6.70 -10.42
CA SER A 71 2.14 -8.04 -11.01
C SER A 71 3.27 -9.01 -10.69
N GLU A 72 4.51 -8.55 -10.69
CA GLU A 72 5.65 -9.38 -10.32
C GLU A 72 5.74 -9.61 -8.81
N LEU A 73 5.51 -8.57 -7.99
CA LEU A 73 5.51 -8.69 -6.53
C LEU A 73 4.43 -9.65 -6.03
N ALA A 74 3.27 -9.68 -6.70
CA ALA A 74 2.18 -10.60 -6.40
C ALA A 74 2.52 -12.08 -6.66
N GLN A 75 3.64 -12.39 -7.33
CA GLN A 75 4.12 -13.77 -7.50
C GLN A 75 4.98 -14.24 -6.32
N ARG A 76 5.43 -13.34 -5.47
CA ARG A 76 6.26 -13.71 -4.31
C ARG A 76 5.41 -14.41 -3.24
N PRO A 77 5.84 -15.56 -2.71
CA PRO A 77 5.21 -16.13 -1.54
C PRO A 77 5.61 -15.32 -0.29
N LYS A 78 4.81 -15.34 0.76
CA LYS A 78 5.09 -14.75 2.08
C LYS A 78 5.63 -13.31 2.01
N VAL A 79 4.83 -12.39 1.51
CA VAL A 79 5.24 -11.00 1.34
C VAL A 79 4.20 -10.00 1.82
N VAL A 80 4.65 -8.95 2.50
CA VAL A 80 3.87 -7.73 2.78
C VAL A 80 4.31 -6.64 1.80
N ILE A 81 3.39 -6.16 0.99
CA ILE A 81 3.63 -5.17 -0.06
C ILE A 81 2.97 -3.84 0.34
N ALA A 82 3.78 -2.81 0.60
CA ALA A 82 3.25 -1.46 0.73
C ALA A 82 3.10 -0.86 -0.67
N THR A 83 1.86 -0.51 -1.06
CA THR A 83 1.58 0.04 -2.39
C THR A 83 1.67 1.56 -2.41
N GLY A 84 1.90 2.14 -3.58
CA GLY A 84 1.70 3.57 -3.81
C GLY A 84 0.25 3.98 -3.50
N GLY A 85 0.04 5.21 -3.01
CA GLY A 85 -1.30 5.68 -2.65
C GLY A 85 -2.28 5.75 -3.82
N GLY A 86 -1.78 5.82 -5.05
CA GLY A 86 -2.60 5.79 -6.27
C GLY A 86 -2.76 4.43 -6.93
N ALA A 87 -2.18 3.37 -6.38
CA ALA A 87 -2.21 2.03 -6.98
C ALA A 87 -3.64 1.51 -7.20
N VAL A 88 -4.58 1.91 -6.33
CA VAL A 88 -6.00 1.52 -6.42
C VAL A 88 -6.76 2.21 -7.57
N VAL A 89 -6.22 3.25 -8.19
CA VAL A 89 -6.87 3.94 -9.32
C VAL A 89 -6.93 3.02 -10.55
N THR A 90 -5.91 2.21 -10.74
CA THR A 90 -5.79 1.29 -11.86
C THR A 90 -6.58 0.01 -11.58
N GLU A 91 -7.58 -0.29 -12.41
CA GLU A 91 -8.48 -1.44 -12.20
C GLU A 91 -7.75 -2.79 -12.17
N ILE A 92 -6.79 -2.98 -13.07
CA ILE A 92 -6.01 -4.22 -13.12
C ILE A 92 -5.22 -4.46 -11.82
N ASN A 93 -4.78 -3.39 -11.14
CA ASN A 93 -4.13 -3.52 -9.84
C ASN A 93 -5.13 -3.96 -8.77
N ARG A 94 -6.36 -3.42 -8.78
CA ARG A 94 -7.40 -3.81 -7.81
C ARG A 94 -7.77 -5.29 -7.98
N GLN A 95 -7.97 -5.73 -9.22
CA GLN A 95 -8.25 -7.13 -9.53
C GLN A 95 -7.10 -8.03 -9.06
N LEU A 96 -5.86 -7.70 -9.42
CA LEU A 96 -4.67 -8.43 -8.98
C LEU A 96 -4.61 -8.57 -7.46
N MET A 97 -4.75 -7.47 -6.73
CA MET A 97 -4.66 -7.48 -5.26
C MET A 97 -5.76 -8.33 -4.63
N SER A 98 -7.01 -8.22 -5.10
CA SER A 98 -8.15 -9.00 -4.57
C SER A 98 -8.06 -10.49 -4.89
N GLU A 99 -7.45 -10.87 -6.02
CA GLU A 99 -7.33 -12.26 -6.44
C GLU A 99 -6.13 -12.99 -5.83
N THR A 100 -5.08 -12.24 -5.44
CA THR A 100 -3.79 -12.85 -5.08
C THR A 100 -3.39 -12.70 -3.63
N GLY A 101 -4.09 -11.89 -2.83
CA GLY A 101 -3.72 -11.69 -1.43
C GLY A 101 -4.81 -11.03 -0.60
N VAL A 102 -4.46 -10.71 0.63
CA VAL A 102 -5.31 -9.98 1.57
C VAL A 102 -5.01 -8.50 1.48
N VAL A 103 -6.03 -7.68 1.37
CA VAL A 103 -5.89 -6.23 1.23
C VAL A 103 -6.23 -5.52 2.53
N VAL A 104 -5.27 -4.79 3.07
CA VAL A 104 -5.40 -4.02 4.31
C VAL A 104 -5.36 -2.52 4.00
N TYR A 105 -6.46 -1.83 4.26
CA TYR A 105 -6.54 -0.38 4.13
C TYR A 105 -6.14 0.30 5.43
N LEU A 106 -5.10 1.14 5.38
CA LEU A 106 -4.71 2.04 6.46
C LEU A 106 -5.40 3.38 6.30
N GLU A 107 -6.49 3.58 7.07
CA GLU A 107 -7.29 4.79 7.06
C GLU A 107 -6.62 5.90 7.88
N VAL A 108 -6.55 7.10 7.30
CA VAL A 108 -6.10 8.31 8.01
C VAL A 108 -6.84 9.54 7.48
N SER A 109 -7.09 10.53 8.34
CA SER A 109 -7.73 11.79 7.95
C SER A 109 -6.79 12.67 7.10
N VAL A 110 -7.38 13.57 6.30
CA VAL A 110 -6.64 14.58 5.53
C VAL A 110 -5.73 15.42 6.42
N GLU A 111 -6.21 15.79 7.63
CA GLU A 111 -5.40 16.54 8.58
C GLU A 111 -4.12 15.79 9.00
N GLN A 112 -4.24 14.49 9.23
CA GLN A 112 -3.09 13.65 9.55
C GLN A 112 -2.14 13.45 8.36
N GLN A 113 -2.70 13.32 7.15
CA GLN A 113 -1.91 13.29 5.94
C GLN A 113 -1.08 14.56 5.80
N LEU A 114 -1.66 15.75 6.00
CA LEU A 114 -0.97 17.03 5.99
C LEU A 114 0.19 17.08 6.98
N LYS A 115 -0.06 16.69 8.23
CA LYS A 115 0.97 16.65 9.27
C LYS A 115 2.13 15.71 8.93
N ARG A 116 1.84 14.54 8.37
CA ARG A 116 2.83 13.48 8.11
C ARG A 116 3.56 13.64 6.77
N THR A 117 2.99 14.36 5.81
CA THR A 117 3.61 14.57 4.50
C THR A 117 4.54 15.78 4.44
N GLY A 118 4.66 16.56 5.51
CA GLY A 118 5.59 17.69 5.64
C GLY A 118 5.49 18.68 4.47
N SER A 119 6.61 19.02 3.81
CA SER A 119 6.65 19.92 2.66
C SER A 119 6.05 19.34 1.36
N GLY A 120 5.74 18.05 1.32
CA GLY A 120 5.30 17.37 0.08
C GLY A 120 6.46 16.96 -0.83
N GLU A 121 7.69 17.10 -0.36
CA GLU A 121 8.90 16.75 -1.11
C GLU A 121 8.86 15.27 -1.57
N GLY A 122 9.29 15.00 -2.81
CA GLY A 122 9.19 13.67 -3.41
C GLY A 122 7.78 13.22 -3.81
N ARG A 123 6.80 14.13 -3.82
CA ARG A 123 5.39 13.82 -4.14
C ARG A 123 4.86 14.70 -5.25
N PRO A 124 4.90 14.26 -6.52
CA PRO A 124 4.51 15.07 -7.68
C PRO A 124 3.13 15.69 -7.57
N LEU A 125 2.16 14.93 -7.01
CA LEU A 125 0.77 15.38 -6.86
C LEU A 125 0.59 16.50 -5.83
N LEU A 126 1.55 16.73 -4.93
CA LEU A 126 1.53 17.81 -3.92
C LEU A 126 2.46 18.97 -4.25
N ALA A 127 3.15 18.91 -5.40
CA ALA A 127 4.14 19.91 -5.77
C ALA A 127 3.54 21.28 -6.17
N LYS A 128 2.25 21.32 -6.52
CA LYS A 128 1.59 22.55 -7.03
C LYS A 128 0.28 22.79 -6.28
N GLY A 129 0.00 24.07 -5.95
CA GLY A 129 -1.28 24.52 -5.40
C GLY A 129 -1.47 24.31 -3.89
N ASP A 130 -2.73 24.39 -3.47
CA ASP A 130 -3.13 24.14 -2.08
C ASP A 130 -3.08 22.63 -1.77
N ARG A 131 -2.21 22.26 -0.85
CA ARG A 131 -1.98 20.87 -0.49
C ARG A 131 -3.18 20.23 0.20
N GLU A 132 -3.88 20.98 1.04
CA GLU A 132 -5.06 20.48 1.72
C GLU A 132 -6.18 20.21 0.72
N GLU A 133 -6.43 21.15 -0.19
CA GLU A 133 -7.42 20.97 -1.25
C GLU A 133 -7.05 19.78 -2.17
N THR A 134 -5.78 19.63 -2.51
CA THR A 134 -5.30 18.50 -3.31
C THR A 134 -5.53 17.17 -2.59
N LEU A 135 -5.20 17.08 -1.31
CA LEU A 135 -5.41 15.86 -0.52
C LEU A 135 -6.90 15.53 -0.37
N ARG A 136 -7.77 16.55 -0.18
CA ARG A 136 -9.23 16.34 -0.14
C ARG A 136 -9.75 15.73 -1.43
N LYS A 137 -9.39 16.32 -2.58
CA LYS A 137 -9.80 15.81 -3.90
C LYS A 137 -9.31 14.38 -4.11
N LEU A 138 -8.04 14.10 -3.79
CA LEU A 138 -7.50 12.74 -3.90
C LEU A 138 -8.22 11.74 -2.99
N MET A 139 -8.65 12.17 -1.80
CA MET A 139 -9.44 11.30 -0.91
C MET A 139 -10.86 11.08 -1.42
N GLU A 140 -11.55 12.13 -1.89
CA GLU A 140 -12.88 12.00 -2.50
C GLU A 140 -12.89 10.99 -3.66
N GLU A 141 -11.85 10.99 -4.49
CA GLU A 141 -11.71 10.05 -5.61
C GLU A 141 -11.34 8.63 -5.18
N ARG A 142 -10.48 8.49 -4.16
CA ARG A 142 -9.81 7.21 -3.86
C ARG A 142 -10.38 6.46 -2.68
N GLU A 143 -11.01 7.16 -1.72
CA GLU A 143 -11.55 6.51 -0.53
C GLU A 143 -12.59 5.43 -0.85
N PRO A 144 -13.53 5.62 -1.80
CA PRO A 144 -14.44 4.56 -2.21
C PRO A 144 -13.71 3.34 -2.79
N LEU A 145 -12.57 3.56 -3.48
CA LEU A 145 -11.76 2.50 -4.05
C LEU A 145 -10.99 1.73 -2.95
N TYR A 146 -10.45 2.44 -1.94
CA TYR A 146 -9.83 1.78 -0.80
C TYR A 146 -10.83 0.93 -0.02
N GLN A 147 -12.00 1.52 0.31
CA GLN A 147 -13.04 0.83 1.08
C GLN A 147 -13.62 -0.37 0.33
N GLY A 148 -13.87 -0.22 -0.97
CA GLY A 148 -14.43 -1.28 -1.81
C GLY A 148 -13.48 -2.45 -2.08
N LEU A 149 -12.17 -2.23 -1.95
CA LEU A 149 -11.14 -3.25 -2.19
C LEU A 149 -10.68 -3.96 -0.91
N ALA A 150 -10.79 -3.30 0.25
CA ALA A 150 -10.17 -3.76 1.49
C ALA A 150 -10.90 -4.97 2.12
N ASP A 151 -10.14 -5.99 2.48
CA ASP A 151 -10.59 -7.06 3.37
C ASP A 151 -10.58 -6.61 4.84
N LEU A 152 -9.61 -5.75 5.21
CA LEU A 152 -9.50 -5.15 6.53
C LEU A 152 -9.34 -3.63 6.43
N ILE A 153 -10.08 -2.89 7.25
CA ILE A 153 -9.92 -1.43 7.39
C ILE A 153 -9.41 -1.14 8.79
N ILE A 154 -8.24 -0.51 8.88
CA ILE A 154 -7.56 -0.24 10.14
C ILE A 154 -7.26 1.24 10.26
N SER A 155 -7.74 1.88 11.32
CA SER A 155 -7.40 3.28 11.59
C SER A 155 -5.93 3.42 12.02
N ALA A 156 -5.18 4.20 11.24
CA ALA A 156 -3.78 4.54 11.54
C ALA A 156 -3.64 5.87 12.32
N SER A 157 -4.73 6.34 12.95
CA SER A 157 -4.81 7.65 13.61
C SER A 157 -4.00 7.74 14.90
N GLY A 158 -3.69 6.63 15.55
CA GLY A 158 -3.09 6.62 16.90
C GLY A 158 -1.56 6.72 16.96
N GLY A 159 -0.86 6.96 15.86
CA GLY A 159 0.58 7.27 15.83
C GLY A 159 1.56 6.14 16.15
N ASN A 160 1.13 5.00 16.71
CA ASN A 160 1.99 3.87 17.08
C ASN A 160 1.92 2.76 16.03
N ALA A 161 2.89 2.75 15.12
CA ALA A 161 2.95 1.78 14.02
C ALA A 161 3.02 0.32 14.51
N ARG A 162 3.69 0.04 15.65
CA ARG A 162 3.77 -1.32 16.21
C ARG A 162 2.41 -1.79 16.72
N ARG A 163 1.62 -0.90 17.34
CA ARG A 163 0.25 -1.23 17.78
C ARG A 163 -0.64 -1.52 16.57
N VAL A 164 -0.56 -0.70 15.53
CA VAL A 164 -1.32 -0.89 14.29
C VAL A 164 -0.96 -2.22 13.63
N ALA A 165 0.33 -2.54 13.52
CA ALA A 165 0.78 -3.83 12.95
C ALA A 165 0.29 -5.04 13.74
N ARG A 166 0.30 -4.99 15.08
CA ARG A 166 -0.27 -6.05 15.92
C ARG A 166 -1.77 -6.21 15.74
N GLN A 167 -2.51 -5.09 15.69
CA GLN A 167 -3.94 -5.10 15.43
C GLN A 167 -4.26 -5.77 14.08
N ILE A 168 -3.48 -5.49 13.04
CA ILE A 168 -3.62 -6.16 11.74
C ILE A 168 -3.36 -7.66 11.89
N GLN A 169 -2.27 -8.07 12.53
CA GLN A 169 -1.95 -9.48 12.74
C GLN A 169 -3.08 -10.22 13.47
N GLU A 170 -3.61 -9.64 14.55
CA GLU A 170 -4.72 -10.20 15.31
C GLU A 170 -5.99 -10.37 14.47
N GLN A 171 -6.34 -9.36 13.65
CA GLN A 171 -7.51 -9.42 12.79
C GLN A 171 -7.34 -10.40 11.63
N LEU A 172 -6.16 -10.50 11.04
CA LEU A 172 -5.85 -11.51 10.02
C LEU A 172 -6.03 -12.93 10.59
N ALA A 173 -5.55 -13.17 11.81
CA ALA A 173 -5.73 -14.45 12.48
C ALA A 173 -7.21 -14.74 12.82
N ALA A 174 -7.94 -13.76 13.36
CA ALA A 174 -9.34 -13.89 13.75
C ALA A 174 -10.26 -14.16 12.57
N GLN A 175 -9.97 -13.65 11.39
CA GLN A 175 -10.75 -13.84 10.16
C GLN A 175 -10.29 -15.04 9.34
N SER A 176 -9.36 -15.84 9.86
CA SER A 176 -8.76 -16.98 9.15
C SER A 176 -8.13 -16.60 7.78
N LEU A 177 -7.66 -15.36 7.68
CA LEU A 177 -6.97 -14.85 6.50
C LEU A 177 -5.47 -15.19 6.51
N LEU A 178 -4.95 -15.77 7.60
CA LEU A 178 -3.62 -16.34 7.66
C LEU A 178 -3.66 -17.81 7.23
N PRO A 179 -2.63 -18.32 6.53
CA PRO A 179 -2.51 -19.74 6.28
C PRO A 179 -2.45 -20.49 7.62
N LEU A 180 -3.12 -21.63 7.70
CA LEU A 180 -3.07 -22.48 8.87
C LEU A 180 -1.62 -22.92 9.10
N VAL A 181 -1.07 -22.57 10.23
CA VAL A 181 0.23 -23.12 10.65
C VAL A 181 -0.01 -24.59 10.93
N ALA A 182 0.58 -25.48 10.12
CA ALA A 182 0.60 -26.89 10.43
C ALA A 182 1.52 -27.07 11.67
N ASP A 183 0.96 -27.61 12.76
CA ASP A 183 1.69 -28.02 13.95
C ASP A 183 2.74 -29.11 13.64
#